data_6a8c8de84acefea0823709f05292b768
#
_entry.id   6a8c8de84acefea0823709f05292b768
#
_cell.length_a   1.000
_cell.length_b   1.000
_cell.length_c   1.000
_cell.angle_alpha   90.00
_cell.angle_beta   90.00
_cell.angle_gamma   90.00
#
_symmetry.space_group_name_H-M   'P 1'
#
loop_
_entity.id
_entity.type
_entity.pdbx_description
1 polymer ?
#
loop_
_entity_poly.entity_id
_entity_poly.type
_entity_poly.pdbx_seq_one_letter_code
_entity_poly.pdbx_strand_id
1 'polypeptide(L)'
;MKLVPKSPNARPGKAESLPPGSLPELRKPVSRSRTIRIDFRDGEIAPESLMDKLVIRGGNPLVGSVRISGAKNAALPAMAAALLTDEPVILENIPDVRDIHTERNLLVSMGAEVELGYGRASHRTTISCSNLVNPEAAYELVKTMRASTLVLGPLLARTGRARVSQPGGCAIGARPIDLHIKGLERLGASIKQEHGYIEASAQRLRGGHIIFDKITVTGTEDLMMAATLAEGETIMENCAREPEVIDLAALLTKMGAKIEGAGTHTIRIHGVEKLHGARHRIIPDRIEAGTFVIAAVLTGGDLQLTNCDPSHLGSLIQKLEECGVRITAGTDSMRVTNGHQLVAADISTEEYPGFPTDMQAQYMTLATQAQGTSLITENIFENRFMHAGELARMGANIKVDGRRAVVRGRTPLSSAAVQCSDLRASASLVIAALVADGETIIDRVYHIDRGYERIEEKLKGVGAQIRRIGEILPRRAAAPSVVA
;
A
#
# COMPACT_ATOMS: atom_id res chain seq x y z
N MET A 1 -29.95 -58.73 0.33
CA MET A 1 -31.11 -59.61 0.53
C MET A 1 -31.97 -59.06 1.65
N LYS A 2 -33.27 -58.86 1.34
CA LYS A 2 -34.41 -58.41 2.20
C LYS A 2 -34.40 -56.91 2.51
N LEU A 3 -35.11 -56.04 1.83
CA LEU A 3 -36.54 -55.83 1.53
C LEU A 3 -37.27 -55.01 2.62
N VAL A 4 -37.73 -53.89 2.16
CA VAL A 4 -38.66 -52.84 2.67
C VAL A 4 -40.02 -53.45 3.13
N PRO A 5 -40.82 -52.74 3.98
CA PRO A 5 -42.06 -52.28 3.39
C PRO A 5 -42.51 -50.84 3.68
N LYS A 6 -43.42 -50.42 2.79
CA LYS A 6 -44.09 -49.15 2.63
C LYS A 6 -45.33 -48.96 3.55
N SER A 7 -45.59 -47.71 3.96
CA SER A 7 -46.83 -46.89 4.06
C SER A 7 -48.14 -47.52 4.56
N PRO A 8 -49.15 -46.73 5.05
CA PRO A 8 -49.93 -45.81 4.20
C PRO A 8 -50.60 -44.57 4.86
N ASN A 9 -50.92 -43.59 3.99
CA ASN A 9 -52.07 -42.66 3.92
C ASN A 9 -52.88 -42.28 5.15
N ALA A 10 -53.04 -40.96 5.38
CA ALA A 10 -54.29 -40.34 5.84
C ALA A 10 -54.51 -38.98 5.17
N ARG A 11 -55.77 -38.75 4.78
CA ARG A 11 -56.34 -37.65 3.99
C ARG A 11 -56.77 -36.47 4.87
N PRO A 12 -57.18 -35.31 4.30
CA PRO A 12 -57.17 -33.99 4.91
C PRO A 12 -58.47 -33.66 5.67
N GLY A 13 -58.32 -32.94 6.79
CA GLY A 13 -59.44 -32.34 7.55
C GLY A 13 -59.69 -30.90 7.10
N LYS A 14 -60.98 -30.56 7.07
CA LYS A 14 -61.63 -29.34 6.59
C LYS A 14 -61.25 -28.11 7.43
N ALA A 15 -61.12 -26.98 6.75
CA ALA A 15 -61.04 -25.65 7.32
C ALA A 15 -62.38 -25.21 7.97
N GLU A 16 -62.32 -24.75 9.19
CA GLU A 16 -63.36 -23.94 9.82
C GLU A 16 -62.93 -22.46 9.86
N SER A 17 -63.87 -21.60 9.40
CA SER A 17 -63.74 -20.14 9.33
C SER A 17 -64.02 -19.50 10.67
N LEU A 18 -63.15 -18.61 11.14
CA LEU A 18 -63.45 -17.70 12.26
C LEU A 18 -63.59 -16.25 11.75
N PRO A 19 -64.42 -15.42 12.42
CA PRO A 19 -64.82 -14.12 11.91
C PRO A 19 -63.85 -12.99 12.11
N PRO A 20 -63.97 -11.84 11.39
CA PRO A 20 -62.97 -10.77 11.36
C PRO A 20 -63.06 -9.92 12.64
N GLY A 21 -61.93 -9.92 13.38
CA GLY A 21 -61.68 -9.03 14.50
C GLY A 21 -60.49 -8.12 14.20
N SER A 22 -60.76 -6.83 14.37
CA SER A 22 -59.90 -5.66 14.15
C SER A 22 -58.43 -5.83 14.58
N LEU A 23 -57.51 -5.65 13.63
CA LEU A 23 -56.09 -5.48 13.86
C LEU A 23 -55.77 -4.00 14.19
N PRO A 24 -54.89 -3.71 15.16
CA PRO A 24 -54.44 -2.36 15.41
C PRO A 24 -53.45 -1.90 14.34
N GLU A 25 -53.59 -0.67 13.88
CA GLU A 25 -52.73 0.00 12.91
C GLU A 25 -51.25 -0.01 13.33
N LEU A 26 -50.45 -0.72 12.57
CA LEU A 26 -48.99 -0.61 12.63
C LEU A 26 -48.56 0.74 12.04
N ARG A 27 -48.15 1.65 12.92
CA ARG A 27 -47.48 2.90 12.54
C ARG A 27 -46.25 2.59 11.65
N LYS A 28 -46.26 3.07 10.41
CA LYS A 28 -45.14 3.03 9.49
C LYS A 28 -43.93 3.72 10.13
N PRO A 29 -42.72 3.13 10.09
CA PRO A 29 -41.52 3.83 10.49
C PRO A 29 -41.22 4.91 9.44
N VAL A 30 -41.14 6.16 9.89
CA VAL A 30 -40.65 7.30 9.08
C VAL A 30 -39.16 7.14 8.89
N SER A 31 -38.77 6.47 7.79
CA SER A 31 -37.42 6.47 7.30
C SER A 31 -37.13 7.84 6.66
N ARG A 32 -36.62 8.76 7.45
CA ARG A 32 -35.87 9.88 6.89
C ARG A 32 -34.41 9.41 6.68
N SER A 33 -34.12 8.82 5.52
CA SER A 33 -32.77 8.72 5.03
C SER A 33 -32.25 10.15 4.82
N ARG A 34 -31.47 10.66 5.77
CA ARG A 34 -30.59 11.79 5.50
C ARG A 34 -29.54 11.31 4.53
N THR A 35 -29.76 11.56 3.25
CA THR A 35 -28.69 11.54 2.26
C THR A 35 -27.67 12.58 2.70
N ILE A 36 -26.56 12.15 3.29
CA ILE A 36 -25.42 13.00 3.55
C ILE A 36 -24.87 13.35 2.16
N ARG A 37 -25.21 14.54 1.67
CA ARG A 37 -24.46 15.13 0.56
C ARG A 37 -23.07 15.44 1.12
N ILE A 38 -22.10 14.61 0.77
CA ILE A 38 -20.68 14.93 0.93
C ILE A 38 -20.41 16.05 -0.07
N ASP A 39 -20.26 17.27 0.45
CA ASP A 39 -19.88 18.43 -0.34
C ASP A 39 -18.37 18.32 -0.59
N PHE A 40 -17.97 17.85 -1.74
CA PHE A 40 -16.58 17.71 -2.19
C PHE A 40 -15.94 19.07 -2.54
N ARG A 41 -16.06 20.04 -1.63
CA ARG A 41 -15.39 21.33 -1.81
C ARG A 41 -14.07 21.33 -1.05
N ASP A 42 -13.06 20.85 -1.46
CA ASP A 42 -11.64 20.92 -1.11
C ASP A 42 -11.02 19.51 -1.13
N GLY A 43 -10.50 19.12 -2.29
CA GLY A 43 -9.72 17.90 -2.46
C GLY A 43 -10.24 16.90 -3.49
N GLU A 44 -11.14 17.31 -4.39
CA GLU A 44 -11.39 16.54 -5.59
C GLU A 44 -10.08 16.41 -6.36
N ILE A 45 -9.55 15.19 -6.41
CA ILE A 45 -8.59 14.84 -7.46
C ILE A 45 -9.41 14.95 -8.74
N ALA A 46 -9.27 16.06 -9.44
CA ALA A 46 -9.99 16.31 -10.68
C ALA A 46 -9.76 15.12 -11.63
N PRO A 47 -10.77 14.72 -12.41
CA PRO A 47 -10.58 13.70 -13.47
C PRO A 47 -9.43 14.02 -14.41
N GLU A 48 -8.97 15.26 -14.45
CA GLU A 48 -7.81 15.76 -15.19
C GLU A 48 -6.48 15.09 -14.78
N SER A 49 -6.30 14.67 -13.52
CA SER A 49 -5.06 14.00 -13.06
C SER A 49 -4.88 12.59 -13.64
N LEU A 50 -5.93 11.98 -14.16
CA LEU A 50 -5.87 10.66 -14.79
C LEU A 50 -5.20 10.67 -16.17
N MET A 51 -5.06 11.86 -16.77
CA MET A 51 -4.52 12.06 -18.11
C MET A 51 -3.12 12.70 -18.10
N ASP A 52 -2.57 12.98 -16.91
CA ASP A 52 -1.21 13.51 -16.82
C ASP A 52 -0.18 12.53 -17.39
N LYS A 53 0.83 13.11 -18.06
CA LYS A 53 1.98 12.40 -18.62
C LYS A 53 3.27 12.98 -18.07
N LEU A 54 4.30 12.17 -17.94
CA LEU A 54 5.66 12.65 -17.74
C LEU A 54 6.41 12.61 -19.06
N VAL A 55 7.10 13.69 -19.36
CA VAL A 55 8.00 13.79 -20.51
C VAL A 55 9.40 13.97 -19.98
N ILE A 56 10.29 13.02 -20.32
CA ILE A 56 11.63 12.93 -19.80
C ILE A 56 12.61 12.86 -20.95
N ARG A 57 13.60 13.74 -20.96
CA ARG A 57 14.75 13.67 -21.86
C ARG A 57 15.94 13.13 -21.10
N GLY A 58 16.46 12.00 -21.56
CA GLY A 58 17.59 11.33 -20.93
C GLY A 58 18.93 11.99 -21.20
N GLY A 59 19.98 11.43 -20.60
CA GLY A 59 21.38 11.81 -20.85
C GLY A 59 21.98 12.81 -19.85
N ASN A 60 21.24 13.32 -18.87
CA ASN A 60 21.78 14.24 -17.89
C ASN A 60 22.17 13.50 -16.59
N PRO A 61 23.38 13.69 -16.05
CA PRO A 61 23.74 13.18 -14.74
C PRO A 61 22.93 13.89 -13.64
N LEU A 62 22.49 13.12 -12.64
CA LEU A 62 21.83 13.68 -11.47
C LEU A 62 22.86 14.14 -10.44
N VAL A 63 22.88 15.43 -10.14
CA VAL A 63 23.87 16.02 -9.21
C VAL A 63 23.17 16.90 -8.19
N GLY A 64 23.52 16.71 -6.92
CA GLY A 64 22.98 17.53 -5.83
C GLY A 64 22.48 16.73 -4.64
N SER A 65 21.42 17.19 -4.01
CA SER A 65 20.85 16.56 -2.81
C SER A 65 19.35 16.37 -2.96
N VAL A 66 18.88 15.19 -2.55
CA VAL A 66 17.45 14.85 -2.47
C VAL A 66 17.10 14.46 -1.05
N ARG A 67 16.06 15.10 -0.50
CA ARG A 67 15.47 14.69 0.75
C ARG A 67 14.44 13.60 0.49
N ILE A 68 14.60 12.45 1.14
CA ILE A 68 13.67 11.33 1.07
C ILE A 68 12.42 11.63 1.92
N SER A 69 11.25 11.34 1.38
CA SER A 69 9.96 11.49 2.07
C SER A 69 9.75 10.41 3.11
N GLY A 70 8.74 10.56 3.94
CA GLY A 70 8.29 9.50 4.83
C GLY A 70 7.78 8.28 4.08
N ALA A 71 7.92 7.11 4.67
CA ALA A 71 7.50 5.85 4.07
C ALA A 71 5.99 5.74 4.00
N LYS A 72 5.43 5.70 2.80
CA LYS A 72 4.00 5.45 2.60
C LYS A 72 3.54 4.16 3.30
N ASN A 73 4.33 3.09 3.17
CA ASN A 73 3.97 1.80 3.73
C ASN A 73 4.03 1.75 5.27
N ALA A 74 4.73 2.69 5.93
CA ALA A 74 4.66 2.90 7.37
C ALA A 74 3.53 3.86 7.76
N ALA A 75 3.29 4.87 6.94
CA ALA A 75 2.27 5.89 7.22
C ALA A 75 0.84 5.32 7.20
N LEU A 76 0.51 4.42 6.26
CA LEU A 76 -0.83 3.85 6.15
C LEU A 76 -1.24 3.04 7.40
N PRO A 77 -0.46 2.05 7.90
CA PRO A 77 -0.80 1.36 9.14
C PRO A 77 -0.77 2.29 10.36
N ALA A 78 0.11 3.30 10.40
CA ALA A 78 0.13 4.29 11.47
C ALA A 78 -1.14 5.16 11.49
N MET A 79 -1.71 5.51 10.33
CA MET A 79 -2.99 6.21 10.23
C MET A 79 -4.14 5.30 10.69
N ALA A 80 -4.15 4.02 10.30
CA ALA A 80 -5.13 3.05 10.75
C ALA A 80 -5.07 2.82 12.28
N ALA A 81 -3.87 2.83 12.87
CA ALA A 81 -3.68 2.68 14.32
C ALA A 81 -4.37 3.79 15.13
N ALA A 82 -4.61 4.97 14.57
CA ALA A 82 -5.37 6.03 15.23
C ALA A 82 -6.82 5.62 15.57
N LEU A 83 -7.38 4.63 14.85
CA LEU A 83 -8.70 4.06 15.17
C LEU A 83 -8.75 3.39 16.54
N LEU A 84 -7.61 3.02 17.14
CA LEU A 84 -7.53 2.32 18.42
C LEU A 84 -7.73 3.23 19.65
N THR A 85 -7.75 4.55 19.46
CA THR A 85 -7.90 5.53 20.57
C THR A 85 -8.89 6.62 20.26
N ASP A 86 -9.50 7.23 21.29
CA ASP A 86 -10.33 8.43 21.19
C ASP A 86 -9.52 9.73 21.30
N GLU A 87 -8.23 9.62 21.63
CA GLU A 87 -7.32 10.76 21.76
C GLU A 87 -6.60 11.06 20.44
N PRO A 88 -6.19 12.31 20.19
CA PRO A 88 -5.51 12.66 18.95
C PRO A 88 -4.16 11.95 18.76
N VAL A 89 -3.95 11.37 17.59
CA VAL A 89 -2.66 10.83 17.14
C VAL A 89 -2.04 11.81 16.16
N ILE A 90 -0.79 12.21 16.43
CA ILE A 90 -0.05 13.17 15.64
C ILE A 90 1.09 12.45 14.93
N LEU A 91 1.01 12.40 13.60
CA LEU A 91 2.02 11.78 12.75
C LEU A 91 2.83 12.84 12.01
N GLU A 92 4.15 12.73 12.06
CA GLU A 92 5.10 13.61 11.37
C GLU A 92 5.80 12.87 10.24
N ASN A 93 6.36 13.61 9.29
CA ASN A 93 7.02 13.06 8.11
C ASN A 93 6.08 12.22 7.22
N ILE A 94 4.78 12.57 7.17
CA ILE A 94 3.80 11.93 6.30
C ILE A 94 4.05 12.38 4.85
N PRO A 95 4.19 11.47 3.88
CA PRO A 95 4.38 11.86 2.48
C PRO A 95 3.09 12.39 1.85
N ASP A 96 3.20 13.39 0.98
CA ASP A 96 2.09 13.91 0.18
C ASP A 96 1.89 13.04 -1.06
N VAL A 97 1.22 11.90 -0.89
CA VAL A 97 0.95 10.94 -1.96
C VAL A 97 -0.52 10.50 -1.98
N ARG A 98 -0.99 10.07 -3.13
CA ARG A 98 -2.40 9.75 -3.36
C ARG A 98 -2.96 8.70 -2.40
N ASP A 99 -2.17 7.67 -2.04
CA ASP A 99 -2.62 6.63 -1.11
C ASP A 99 -2.89 7.21 0.30
N ILE A 100 -2.17 8.24 0.75
CA ILE A 100 -2.42 8.95 2.02
C ILE A 100 -3.74 9.71 1.98
N HIS A 101 -4.06 10.38 0.87
CA HIS A 101 -5.35 11.04 0.70
C HIS A 101 -6.51 10.04 0.66
N THR A 102 -6.30 8.86 0.06
CA THR A 102 -7.29 7.78 0.06
C THR A 102 -7.55 7.27 1.48
N GLU A 103 -6.50 7.03 2.26
CA GLU A 103 -6.63 6.61 3.66
C GLU A 103 -7.32 7.67 4.52
N ARG A 104 -6.95 8.95 4.34
CA ARG A 104 -7.68 10.05 4.99
C ARG A 104 -9.18 9.99 4.70
N ASN A 105 -9.57 9.85 3.42
CA ASN A 105 -10.97 9.80 3.04
C ASN A 105 -11.69 8.58 3.63
N LEU A 106 -10.99 7.45 3.73
CA LEU A 106 -11.51 6.25 4.38
C LEU A 106 -11.77 6.50 5.87
N LEU A 107 -10.81 7.05 6.62
CA LEU A 107 -10.96 7.36 8.04
C LEU A 107 -12.07 8.39 8.28
N VAL A 108 -12.14 9.43 7.44
CA VAL A 108 -13.22 10.44 7.51
C VAL A 108 -14.59 9.82 7.26
N SER A 109 -14.71 8.87 6.35
CA SER A 109 -15.99 8.16 6.11
C SER A 109 -16.47 7.34 7.32
N MET A 110 -15.56 6.98 8.21
CA MET A 110 -15.84 6.28 9.48
C MET A 110 -16.18 7.23 10.64
N GLY A 111 -16.00 8.54 10.44
CA GLY A 111 -16.26 9.57 11.43
C GLY A 111 -15.03 10.14 12.10
N ALA A 112 -13.82 9.80 11.63
CA ALA A 112 -12.60 10.43 12.11
C ALA A 112 -12.44 11.85 11.56
N GLU A 113 -11.83 12.72 12.36
CA GLU A 113 -11.35 14.03 11.93
C GLU A 113 -9.87 13.91 11.56
N VAL A 114 -9.52 14.26 10.32
CA VAL A 114 -8.15 14.14 9.81
C VAL A 114 -7.70 15.44 9.19
N GLU A 115 -6.74 16.08 9.84
CA GLU A 115 -6.08 17.29 9.36
C GLU A 115 -4.73 16.93 8.73
N LEU A 116 -4.61 17.15 7.42
CA LEU A 116 -3.34 17.00 6.69
C LEU A 116 -2.65 18.35 6.59
N GLY A 117 -1.49 18.48 7.22
CA GLY A 117 -0.65 19.68 7.15
C GLY A 117 0.51 19.48 6.17
N TYR A 118 0.32 19.90 4.92
CA TYR A 118 1.37 19.93 3.91
C TYR A 118 1.92 21.35 3.74
N GLY A 119 3.23 21.49 3.67
CA GLY A 119 3.88 22.78 3.43
C GLY A 119 5.39 22.74 3.71
N ARG A 120 6.09 23.85 3.41
CA ARG A 120 7.56 23.92 3.58
C ARG A 120 8.05 23.64 5.02
N ALA A 121 7.16 23.70 6.02
CA ALA A 121 7.52 23.60 7.43
C ALA A 121 7.03 22.32 8.16
N SER A 122 6.03 21.59 7.65
CA SER A 122 5.58 20.36 8.33
C SER A 122 4.80 19.43 7.38
N HIS A 123 5.28 18.21 7.27
CA HIS A 123 4.52 17.05 6.79
C HIS A 123 3.89 16.37 8.03
N ARG A 124 2.87 17.04 8.61
CA ARG A 124 2.24 16.60 9.85
C ARG A 124 0.77 16.32 9.62
N THR A 125 0.28 15.21 10.15
CA THR A 125 -1.13 14.84 10.14
C THR A 125 -1.61 14.68 11.57
N THR A 126 -2.78 15.23 11.90
CA THR A 126 -3.47 14.99 13.17
C THR A 126 -4.73 14.21 12.89
N ILE A 127 -4.93 13.09 13.59
CA ILE A 127 -6.08 12.19 13.45
C ILE A 127 -6.76 12.06 14.79
N SER A 128 -8.06 12.39 14.86
CA SER A 128 -8.91 12.22 16.02
C SER A 128 -10.07 11.30 15.69
N CYS A 129 -10.17 10.20 16.43
CA CYS A 129 -11.21 9.18 16.27
C CYS A 129 -12.15 9.13 17.48
N SER A 130 -12.46 10.29 18.08
CA SER A 130 -13.33 10.39 19.25
C SER A 130 -14.78 9.97 18.95
N ASN A 131 -15.23 10.09 17.72
CA ASN A 131 -16.62 9.80 17.30
C ASN A 131 -16.67 8.90 16.07
N LEU A 132 -16.34 7.62 16.24
CA LEU A 132 -16.50 6.62 15.18
C LEU A 132 -17.98 6.24 15.06
N VAL A 133 -18.64 6.67 13.99
CA VAL A 133 -20.09 6.46 13.77
C VAL A 133 -20.38 5.31 12.79
N ASN A 134 -19.40 4.96 11.95
CA ASN A 134 -19.60 3.94 10.92
C ASN A 134 -18.35 3.04 10.78
N PRO A 135 -18.35 1.82 11.37
CA PRO A 135 -17.23 0.90 11.25
C PRO A 135 -17.22 0.15 9.89
N GLU A 136 -17.44 0.89 8.80
CA GLU A 136 -17.51 0.33 7.45
C GLU A 136 -16.49 0.97 6.51
N ALA A 137 -15.70 0.13 5.83
CA ALA A 137 -14.84 0.49 4.71
C ALA A 137 -15.54 0.16 3.38
N ALA A 138 -16.11 1.17 2.74
CA ALA A 138 -16.92 1.02 1.54
C ALA A 138 -16.10 0.62 0.30
N TYR A 139 -16.70 -0.17 -0.60
CA TYR A 139 -16.07 -0.67 -1.83
C TYR A 139 -15.40 0.42 -2.66
N GLU A 140 -16.02 1.59 -2.82
CA GLU A 140 -15.49 2.68 -3.66
C GLU A 140 -14.12 3.18 -3.21
N LEU A 141 -13.83 3.15 -1.91
CA LEU A 141 -12.54 3.52 -1.35
C LEU A 141 -11.55 2.34 -1.34
N VAL A 142 -12.00 1.16 -0.91
CA VAL A 142 -11.15 -0.04 -0.80
C VAL A 142 -10.64 -0.51 -2.16
N LYS A 143 -11.45 -0.42 -3.23
CA LYS A 143 -11.04 -0.82 -4.59
C LYS A 143 -9.84 -0.04 -5.12
N THR A 144 -9.61 1.19 -4.63
CA THR A 144 -8.54 2.06 -5.09
C THR A 144 -7.22 1.82 -4.38
N MET A 145 -7.28 1.33 -3.14
CA MET A 145 -6.10 1.11 -2.31
C MET A 145 -6.27 -0.13 -1.42
N ARG A 146 -5.46 -1.16 -1.69
CA ARG A 146 -5.52 -2.42 -0.94
C ARG A 146 -5.23 -2.26 0.56
N ALA A 147 -4.35 -1.33 0.95
CA ALA A 147 -4.02 -1.05 2.35
C ALA A 147 -5.24 -0.66 3.19
N SER A 148 -6.36 -0.29 2.57
CA SER A 148 -7.63 -0.05 3.25
C SER A 148 -8.14 -1.25 4.08
N THR A 149 -7.59 -2.45 3.88
CA THR A 149 -7.86 -3.60 4.75
C THR A 149 -7.25 -3.49 6.14
N LEU A 150 -6.25 -2.64 6.34
CA LEU A 150 -5.59 -2.40 7.62
C LEU A 150 -6.51 -1.78 8.71
N VAL A 151 -7.70 -1.32 8.33
CA VAL A 151 -8.69 -0.83 9.30
C VAL A 151 -9.48 -1.97 9.96
N LEU A 152 -9.40 -3.21 9.44
CA LEU A 152 -10.22 -4.34 9.90
C LEU A 152 -9.94 -4.68 11.37
N GLY A 153 -8.67 -4.93 11.70
CA GLY A 153 -8.24 -5.26 13.07
C GLY A 153 -8.52 -4.14 14.07
N PRO A 154 -8.09 -2.89 13.82
CA PRO A 154 -8.34 -1.76 14.71
C PRO A 154 -9.83 -1.48 14.95
N LEU A 155 -10.66 -1.50 13.91
CA LEU A 155 -12.12 -1.30 14.05
C LEU A 155 -12.74 -2.41 14.91
N LEU A 156 -12.40 -3.66 14.61
CA LEU A 156 -12.94 -4.80 15.36
C LEU A 156 -12.51 -4.74 16.83
N ALA A 157 -11.25 -4.47 17.10
CA ALA A 157 -10.70 -4.40 18.45
C ALA A 157 -11.34 -3.29 19.28
N ARG A 158 -11.61 -2.12 18.69
CA ARG A 158 -12.16 -0.98 19.41
C ARG A 158 -13.67 -0.97 19.50
N THR A 159 -14.37 -1.31 18.41
CA THR A 159 -15.83 -1.15 18.32
C THR A 159 -16.59 -2.46 18.46
N GLY A 160 -15.90 -3.61 18.46
CA GLY A 160 -16.50 -4.94 18.44
C GLY A 160 -17.11 -5.33 17.09
N ARG A 161 -17.01 -4.46 16.08
CA ARG A 161 -17.55 -4.69 14.72
C ARG A 161 -16.67 -4.05 13.67
N ALA A 162 -16.56 -4.70 12.51
CA ALA A 162 -15.96 -4.11 11.32
C ALA A 162 -16.61 -4.69 10.07
N ARG A 163 -16.88 -3.85 9.08
CA ARG A 163 -17.38 -4.25 7.76
C ARG A 163 -16.48 -3.66 6.71
N VAL A 164 -15.68 -4.50 6.07
CA VAL A 164 -14.65 -4.06 5.10
C VAL A 164 -14.92 -4.72 3.77
N SER A 165 -15.00 -3.95 2.70
CA SER A 165 -15.11 -4.51 1.36
C SER A 165 -13.89 -5.38 1.04
N GLN A 166 -14.11 -6.51 0.39
CA GLN A 166 -12.99 -7.32 -0.10
C GLN A 166 -12.19 -6.52 -1.11
N PRO A 167 -10.85 -6.46 -0.97
CA PRO A 167 -10.03 -5.77 -1.94
C PRO A 167 -10.10 -6.51 -3.27
N GLY A 168 -10.28 -5.78 -4.35
CA GLY A 168 -10.21 -6.32 -5.71
C GLY A 168 -8.86 -6.95 -6.03
N GLY A 169 -8.76 -7.68 -7.14
CA GLY A 169 -7.50 -8.21 -7.63
C GLY A 169 -6.45 -7.12 -7.85
N CYS A 170 -5.18 -7.44 -7.63
CA CYS A 170 -4.06 -6.55 -7.90
C CYS A 170 -3.38 -6.98 -9.21
N ALA A 171 -2.93 -6.01 -10.02
CA ALA A 171 -2.25 -6.29 -11.28
C ALA A 171 -0.99 -7.17 -11.11
N ILE A 172 -0.30 -7.04 -9.97
CA ILE A 172 0.94 -7.76 -9.67
C ILE A 172 0.75 -9.19 -9.14
N GLY A 173 -0.50 -9.62 -8.85
CA GLY A 173 -0.79 -10.99 -8.39
C GLY A 173 -1.89 -11.08 -7.33
N ALA A 174 -2.24 -12.31 -6.96
CA ALA A 174 -3.18 -12.60 -5.90
C ALA A 174 -2.60 -12.16 -4.54
N ARG A 175 -3.38 -11.44 -3.77
CA ARG A 175 -3.00 -10.95 -2.44
C ARG A 175 -4.16 -11.22 -1.48
N PRO A 176 -4.43 -12.48 -1.16
CA PRO A 176 -5.54 -12.85 -0.30
C PRO A 176 -5.36 -12.25 1.10
N ILE A 177 -6.46 -12.02 1.79
CA ILE A 177 -6.48 -11.55 3.18
C ILE A 177 -6.92 -12.65 4.15
N ASP A 178 -6.84 -13.88 3.69
CA ASP A 178 -7.16 -15.08 4.46
C ASP A 178 -6.36 -15.21 5.76
N LEU A 179 -5.08 -14.77 5.74
CA LEU A 179 -4.24 -14.75 6.93
C LEU A 179 -4.71 -13.74 7.99
N HIS A 180 -5.25 -12.57 7.56
CA HIS A 180 -5.87 -11.62 8.47
C HIS A 180 -7.12 -12.24 9.12
N ILE A 181 -7.98 -12.85 8.29
CA ILE A 181 -9.23 -13.50 8.73
C ILE A 181 -8.93 -14.62 9.73
N LYS A 182 -8.06 -15.57 9.37
CA LYS A 182 -7.64 -16.66 10.25
C LYS A 182 -7.08 -16.17 11.59
N GLY A 183 -6.26 -15.09 11.54
CA GLY A 183 -5.69 -14.49 12.74
C GLY A 183 -6.75 -13.87 13.64
N LEU A 184 -7.70 -13.11 13.09
CA LEU A 184 -8.81 -12.53 13.85
C LEU A 184 -9.75 -13.59 14.44
N GLU A 185 -10.02 -14.69 13.70
CA GLU A 185 -10.77 -15.83 14.22
C GLU A 185 -10.04 -16.50 15.40
N ARG A 186 -8.70 -16.60 15.35
CA ARG A 186 -7.89 -17.08 16.47
C ARG A 186 -7.99 -16.18 17.71
N LEU A 187 -8.19 -14.87 17.49
CA LEU A 187 -8.46 -13.92 18.57
C LEU A 187 -9.94 -13.92 19.01
N GLY A 188 -10.78 -14.82 18.49
CA GLY A 188 -12.16 -15.01 18.90
C GLY A 188 -13.18 -14.20 18.12
N ALA A 189 -12.83 -13.65 16.98
CA ALA A 189 -13.78 -12.99 16.08
C ALA A 189 -14.68 -13.99 15.36
N SER A 190 -15.94 -13.62 15.16
CA SER A 190 -16.85 -14.26 14.21
C SER A 190 -16.80 -13.50 12.90
N ILE A 191 -16.45 -14.18 11.80
CA ILE A 191 -16.25 -13.55 10.49
C ILE A 191 -17.16 -14.19 9.46
N LYS A 192 -17.84 -13.36 8.68
CA LYS A 192 -18.65 -13.74 7.51
C LYS A 192 -18.13 -13.03 6.27
N GLN A 193 -18.14 -13.72 5.16
CA GLN A 193 -17.77 -13.18 3.85
C GLN A 193 -18.99 -13.27 2.94
N GLU A 194 -19.70 -12.17 2.79
CA GLU A 194 -20.97 -12.12 2.04
C GLU A 194 -21.01 -10.83 1.19
N HIS A 195 -21.59 -10.92 0.00
CA HIS A 195 -21.81 -9.78 -0.89
C HIS A 195 -20.55 -8.93 -1.20
N GLY A 196 -19.37 -9.56 -1.20
CA GLY A 196 -18.09 -8.86 -1.45
C GLY A 196 -17.58 -8.08 -0.23
N TYR A 197 -18.13 -8.32 0.96
CA TYR A 197 -17.67 -7.75 2.22
C TYR A 197 -17.21 -8.81 3.20
N ILE A 198 -16.30 -8.40 4.08
CA ILE A 198 -15.91 -9.11 5.28
C ILE A 198 -16.59 -8.43 6.43
N GLU A 199 -17.45 -9.15 7.12
CA GLU A 199 -18.15 -8.71 8.32
C GLU A 199 -17.55 -9.45 9.51
N ALA A 200 -16.86 -8.70 10.37
CA ALA A 200 -16.22 -9.22 11.57
C ALA A 200 -16.95 -8.70 12.82
N SER A 201 -17.14 -9.55 13.81
CA SER A 201 -17.73 -9.17 15.09
C SER A 201 -17.08 -9.94 16.24
N ALA A 202 -16.90 -9.27 17.38
CA ALA A 202 -16.45 -9.85 18.64
C ALA A 202 -17.00 -9.00 19.79
N GLN A 203 -17.38 -9.62 20.89
CA GLN A 203 -17.70 -8.87 22.10
C GLN A 203 -16.43 -8.20 22.66
N ARG A 204 -15.35 -8.95 22.74
CA ARG A 204 -13.99 -8.53 23.00
C ARG A 204 -13.05 -9.57 22.39
N LEU A 205 -11.99 -9.13 21.75
CA LEU A 205 -10.94 -10.03 21.27
C LEU A 205 -10.20 -10.62 22.47
N ARG A 206 -9.69 -11.84 22.32
CA ARG A 206 -8.92 -12.55 23.33
C ARG A 206 -7.56 -12.91 22.78
N GLY A 207 -6.56 -12.79 23.62
CA GLY A 207 -5.21 -13.22 23.29
C GLY A 207 -5.16 -14.68 22.87
N GLY A 208 -4.21 -15.01 22.02
CA GLY A 208 -4.08 -16.33 21.45
C GLY A 208 -2.75 -16.56 20.75
N HIS A 209 -2.53 -17.77 20.27
CA HIS A 209 -1.34 -18.13 19.51
C HIS A 209 -1.68 -18.15 18.01
N ILE A 210 -0.99 -17.31 17.23
CA ILE A 210 -1.15 -17.14 15.79
C ILE A 210 0.16 -17.54 15.11
N ILE A 211 0.11 -18.50 14.21
CA ILE A 211 1.24 -18.89 13.37
C ILE A 211 0.86 -18.59 11.92
N PHE A 212 1.61 -17.71 11.28
CA PHE A 212 1.37 -17.40 9.88
C PHE A 212 1.91 -18.51 8.97
N ASP A 213 1.07 -19.06 8.09
CA ASP A 213 1.47 -20.05 7.07
C ASP A 213 2.52 -19.47 6.09
N LYS A 214 2.45 -18.15 5.88
CA LYS A 214 3.40 -17.35 5.08
C LYS A 214 3.61 -16.01 5.74
N ILE A 215 4.79 -15.45 5.60
CA ILE A 215 5.08 -14.08 6.06
C ILE A 215 4.15 -13.10 5.33
N THR A 216 3.49 -12.24 6.08
CA THR A 216 2.58 -11.22 5.57
C THR A 216 2.77 -9.91 6.32
N VAL A 217 3.15 -8.85 5.61
CA VAL A 217 3.37 -7.53 6.21
C VAL A 217 2.06 -6.98 6.78
N THR A 218 1.06 -6.79 5.91
CA THR A 218 -0.25 -6.25 6.33
C THR A 218 -0.99 -7.14 7.31
N GLY A 219 -0.82 -8.47 7.24
CA GLY A 219 -1.38 -9.39 8.23
C GLY A 219 -0.73 -9.24 9.59
N THR A 220 0.60 -9.08 9.64
CA THR A 220 1.32 -8.82 10.89
C THR A 220 0.89 -7.47 11.49
N GLU A 221 0.79 -6.42 10.67
CA GLU A 221 0.38 -5.08 11.10
C GLU A 221 -1.05 -5.06 11.65
N ASP A 222 -2.00 -5.62 10.89
CA ASP A 222 -3.42 -5.64 11.25
C ASP A 222 -3.68 -6.42 12.55
N LEU A 223 -3.08 -7.63 12.66
CA LEU A 223 -3.24 -8.46 13.84
C LEU A 223 -2.48 -7.91 15.07
N MET A 224 -1.33 -7.25 14.85
CA MET A 224 -0.63 -6.54 15.92
C MET A 224 -1.51 -5.42 16.49
N MET A 225 -2.15 -4.62 15.63
CA MET A 225 -3.09 -3.58 16.05
C MET A 225 -4.28 -4.18 16.81
N ALA A 226 -4.89 -5.24 16.28
CA ALA A 226 -6.03 -5.91 16.91
C ALA A 226 -5.68 -6.47 18.30
N ALA A 227 -4.49 -7.07 18.45
CA ALA A 227 -4.03 -7.70 19.69
C ALA A 227 -3.77 -6.68 20.81
N THR A 228 -3.51 -5.41 20.49
CA THR A 228 -3.24 -4.40 21.54
C THR A 228 -4.38 -4.18 22.53
N LEU A 229 -5.64 -4.39 22.10
CA LEU A 229 -6.83 -4.26 22.93
C LEU A 229 -7.49 -5.62 23.27
N ALA A 230 -6.88 -6.74 22.87
CA ALA A 230 -7.35 -8.08 23.20
C ALA A 230 -7.14 -8.39 24.70
N GLU A 231 -7.97 -9.24 25.27
CA GLU A 231 -7.82 -9.71 26.65
C GLU A 231 -6.72 -10.76 26.74
N GLY A 232 -5.69 -10.53 27.56
CA GLY A 232 -4.59 -11.46 27.78
C GLY A 232 -3.40 -11.27 26.84
N GLU A 233 -2.65 -12.34 26.59
CA GLU A 233 -1.44 -12.35 25.77
C GLU A 233 -1.72 -12.92 24.38
N THR A 234 -1.18 -12.25 23.37
CA THR A 234 -1.12 -12.76 21.98
C THR A 234 0.32 -13.03 21.60
N ILE A 235 0.59 -14.21 21.06
CA ILE A 235 1.88 -14.59 20.48
C ILE A 235 1.67 -14.80 18.99
N MET A 236 2.40 -14.05 18.18
CA MET A 236 2.40 -14.21 16.72
C MET A 236 3.75 -14.74 16.28
N GLU A 237 3.75 -15.80 15.47
CA GLU A 237 4.95 -16.43 14.91
C GLU A 237 4.97 -16.35 13.39
N ASN A 238 6.17 -16.41 12.83
CA ASN A 238 6.45 -16.20 11.40
C ASN A 238 5.99 -14.80 10.91
N CYS A 239 6.20 -13.80 11.77
CA CYS A 239 5.87 -12.40 11.51
C CYS A 239 6.77 -11.77 10.45
N ALA A 240 6.25 -10.76 9.77
CA ALA A 240 7.00 -9.84 8.94
C ALA A 240 7.96 -8.99 9.81
N ARG A 241 9.13 -8.67 9.25
CA ARG A 241 10.22 -7.99 9.98
C ARG A 241 10.62 -6.66 9.35
N GLU A 242 9.85 -6.21 8.39
CA GLU A 242 10.08 -4.96 7.67
C GLU A 242 10.19 -3.78 8.64
N PRO A 243 11.04 -2.78 8.34
CA PRO A 243 11.16 -1.56 9.15
C PRO A 243 9.82 -0.88 9.43
N GLU A 244 8.88 -0.98 8.49
CA GLU A 244 7.53 -0.43 8.60
C GLU A 244 6.72 -1.11 9.73
N VAL A 245 6.91 -2.41 9.94
CA VAL A 245 6.29 -3.17 11.06
C VAL A 245 6.88 -2.73 12.40
N ILE A 246 8.20 -2.49 12.44
CA ILE A 246 8.88 -1.99 13.64
C ILE A 246 8.40 -0.57 13.97
N ASP A 247 8.22 0.27 12.96
CA ASP A 247 7.71 1.64 13.09
C ASP A 247 6.30 1.69 13.66
N LEU A 248 5.41 0.81 13.18
CA LEU A 248 4.06 0.64 13.72
C LEU A 248 4.10 0.19 15.20
N ALA A 249 4.93 -0.81 15.54
CA ALA A 249 5.08 -1.27 16.91
C ALA A 249 5.57 -0.15 17.84
N ALA A 250 6.50 0.70 17.35
CA ALA A 250 6.99 1.87 18.09
C ALA A 250 5.89 2.92 18.32
N LEU A 251 5.01 3.18 17.34
CA LEU A 251 3.84 4.04 17.51
C LEU A 251 2.88 3.44 18.55
N LEU A 252 2.49 2.17 18.40
CA LEU A 252 1.57 1.50 19.32
C LEU A 252 2.10 1.48 20.76
N THR A 253 3.41 1.27 20.94
CA THR A 253 4.07 1.36 22.25
C THR A 253 3.97 2.78 22.84
N LYS A 254 4.16 3.81 22.03
CA LYS A 254 3.93 5.21 22.45
C LYS A 254 2.47 5.50 22.79
N MET A 255 1.53 4.76 22.22
CA MET A 255 0.11 4.81 22.55
C MET A 255 -0.24 4.02 23.83
N GLY A 256 0.72 3.32 24.44
CA GLY A 256 0.53 2.56 25.67
C GLY A 256 0.43 1.04 25.49
N ALA A 257 0.60 0.52 24.28
CA ALA A 257 0.64 -0.92 24.04
C ALA A 257 1.90 -1.58 24.62
N LYS A 258 1.78 -2.85 24.97
CA LYS A 258 2.88 -3.67 25.49
C LYS A 258 3.26 -4.70 24.43
N ILE A 259 4.29 -4.39 23.65
CA ILE A 259 4.75 -5.18 22.49
C ILE A 259 6.23 -5.51 22.65
N GLU A 260 6.57 -6.77 22.45
CA GLU A 260 7.93 -7.28 22.47
C GLU A 260 8.22 -8.05 21.16
N GLY A 261 9.48 -8.07 20.73
CA GLY A 261 9.93 -8.87 19.59
C GLY A 261 9.62 -8.30 18.21
N ALA A 262 9.13 -7.04 18.08
CA ALA A 262 8.97 -6.39 16.78
C ALA A 262 10.30 -6.38 16.00
N GLY A 263 10.26 -6.76 14.71
CA GLY A 263 11.45 -6.93 13.88
C GLY A 263 12.08 -8.33 13.98
N THR A 264 11.51 -9.22 14.77
CA THR A 264 11.86 -10.65 14.82
C THR A 264 10.75 -11.53 14.23
N HIS A 265 10.98 -12.83 14.13
CA HIS A 265 9.95 -13.77 13.69
C HIS A 265 8.79 -13.95 14.67
N THR A 266 8.97 -13.55 15.95
CA THR A 266 7.97 -13.74 17.00
C THR A 266 7.68 -12.41 17.67
N ILE A 267 6.41 -12.02 17.69
CA ILE A 267 5.92 -10.81 18.35
C ILE A 267 4.98 -11.24 19.49
N ARG A 268 5.21 -10.69 20.69
CA ARG A 268 4.38 -10.88 21.88
C ARG A 268 3.66 -9.57 22.19
N ILE A 269 2.38 -9.64 22.44
CA ILE A 269 1.55 -8.47 22.74
C ILE A 269 0.71 -8.80 23.97
N HIS A 270 0.87 -8.01 25.03
CA HIS A 270 -0.03 -8.05 26.17
C HIS A 270 -1.10 -6.98 25.97
N GLY A 271 -2.33 -7.40 25.79
CA GLY A 271 -3.44 -6.50 25.56
C GLY A 271 -3.68 -5.56 26.74
N VAL A 272 -4.13 -4.35 26.45
CA VAL A 272 -4.47 -3.31 27.41
C VAL A 272 -5.94 -2.93 27.31
N GLU A 273 -6.48 -2.28 28.35
CA GLU A 273 -7.89 -1.87 28.31
C GLU A 273 -8.13 -0.68 27.40
N LYS A 274 -7.16 0.23 27.31
CA LYS A 274 -7.25 1.47 26.53
C LYS A 274 -5.88 1.90 26.04
N LEU A 275 -5.83 2.46 24.84
CA LEU A 275 -4.70 3.19 24.30
C LEU A 275 -4.98 4.70 24.36
N HIS A 276 -3.93 5.50 24.38
CA HIS A 276 -4.00 6.96 24.40
C HIS A 276 -3.40 7.57 23.13
N GLY A 277 -3.57 8.88 22.94
CA GLY A 277 -2.97 9.63 21.85
C GLY A 277 -1.44 9.63 21.92
N ALA A 278 -0.79 9.76 20.76
CA ALA A 278 0.66 9.80 20.70
C ALA A 278 1.16 10.72 19.58
N ARG A 279 2.44 11.13 19.71
CA ARG A 279 3.18 11.80 18.62
C ARG A 279 4.26 10.87 18.11
N HIS A 280 4.25 10.64 16.79
CA HIS A 280 5.19 9.73 16.15
C HIS A 280 5.69 10.32 14.83
N ARG A 281 6.98 10.10 14.55
CA ARG A 281 7.60 10.46 13.29
C ARG A 281 7.74 9.19 12.45
N ILE A 282 7.11 9.16 11.29
CA ILE A 282 7.18 8.06 10.32
C ILE A 282 8.61 7.96 9.78
N ILE A 283 9.12 6.73 9.67
CA ILE A 283 10.43 6.44 9.09
C ILE A 283 10.50 6.90 7.62
N PRO A 284 11.71 7.21 7.12
CA PRO A 284 11.91 7.57 5.71
C PRO A 284 11.63 6.37 4.78
N ASP A 285 11.17 6.67 3.56
CA ASP A 285 10.84 5.64 2.56
C ASP A 285 12.10 5.02 1.95
N ARG A 286 12.44 3.80 2.39
CA ARG A 286 13.57 3.04 1.88
C ARG A 286 13.46 2.73 0.39
N ILE A 287 12.24 2.58 -0.15
CA ILE A 287 12.05 2.27 -1.57
C ILE A 287 12.24 3.51 -2.44
N GLU A 288 11.80 4.68 -1.97
CA GLU A 288 12.13 5.95 -2.62
C GLU A 288 13.66 6.17 -2.61
N ALA A 289 14.31 5.97 -1.46
CA ALA A 289 15.76 6.10 -1.34
C ALA A 289 16.51 5.17 -2.33
N GLY A 290 16.16 3.88 -2.35
CA GLY A 290 16.74 2.92 -3.30
C GLY A 290 16.49 3.29 -4.76
N THR A 291 15.32 3.86 -5.08
CA THR A 291 15.00 4.34 -6.44
C THR A 291 15.93 5.48 -6.86
N PHE A 292 16.17 6.47 -5.97
CA PHE A 292 17.11 7.57 -6.26
C PHE A 292 18.57 7.10 -6.31
N VAL A 293 18.97 6.12 -5.48
CA VAL A 293 20.30 5.49 -5.59
C VAL A 293 20.51 4.90 -6.98
N ILE A 294 19.56 4.08 -7.46
CA ILE A 294 19.66 3.46 -8.79
C ILE A 294 19.65 4.53 -9.90
N ALA A 295 18.83 5.57 -9.77
CA ALA A 295 18.77 6.66 -10.73
C ALA A 295 20.12 7.39 -10.81
N ALA A 296 20.78 7.67 -9.68
CA ALA A 296 22.10 8.29 -9.63
C ALA A 296 23.17 7.42 -10.29
N VAL A 297 23.17 6.12 -9.97
CA VAL A 297 24.09 5.14 -10.56
C VAL A 297 23.98 5.12 -12.08
N LEU A 298 22.78 5.01 -12.59
CA LEU A 298 22.51 4.87 -14.02
C LEU A 298 22.84 6.13 -14.82
N THR A 299 22.62 7.30 -14.24
CA THR A 299 22.90 8.59 -14.89
C THR A 299 24.37 9.03 -14.75
N GLY A 300 25.22 8.24 -14.05
CA GLY A 300 26.59 8.65 -13.75
C GLY A 300 26.66 9.90 -12.87
N GLY A 301 25.68 10.07 -11.98
CA GLY A 301 25.50 11.24 -11.15
C GLY A 301 26.34 11.24 -9.86
N ASP A 302 26.25 12.33 -9.12
CA ASP A 302 26.78 12.49 -7.75
C ASP A 302 25.64 13.01 -6.87
N LEU A 303 24.97 12.11 -6.15
CA LEU A 303 23.74 12.41 -5.44
C LEU A 303 23.88 12.11 -3.95
N GLN A 304 23.56 13.13 -3.13
CA GLN A 304 23.41 13.00 -1.69
C GLN A 304 21.93 12.78 -1.36
N LEU A 305 21.59 11.65 -0.72
CA LEU A 305 20.28 11.41 -0.15
C LEU A 305 20.30 11.77 1.33
N THR A 306 19.32 12.55 1.79
CA THR A 306 19.15 12.94 3.19
C THR A 306 17.81 12.45 3.72
N ASN A 307 17.65 12.38 5.03
CA ASN A 307 16.46 11.78 5.66
C ASN A 307 16.22 10.36 5.13
N CYS A 308 17.23 9.49 5.20
CA CYS A 308 17.11 8.07 4.85
C CYS A 308 17.94 7.24 5.83
N ASP A 309 17.49 6.03 6.12
CA ASP A 309 18.21 5.08 6.97
C ASP A 309 18.83 3.99 6.09
N PRO A 310 20.15 3.98 5.89
CA PRO A 310 20.82 2.97 5.09
C PRO A 310 20.65 1.54 5.60
N SER A 311 20.43 1.36 6.91
CA SER A 311 20.23 0.03 7.52
C SER A 311 18.97 -0.67 7.02
N HIS A 312 17.98 0.12 6.55
CA HIS A 312 16.75 -0.41 5.95
C HIS A 312 16.94 -0.95 4.52
N LEU A 313 18.12 -0.72 3.92
CA LEU A 313 18.45 -1.05 2.52
C LEU A 313 19.62 -2.05 2.39
N GLY A 314 19.97 -2.76 3.45
CA GLY A 314 21.18 -3.59 3.49
C GLY A 314 21.31 -4.54 2.29
N SER A 315 20.28 -5.30 1.95
CA SER A 315 20.31 -6.22 0.80
C SER A 315 20.44 -5.51 -0.55
N LEU A 316 19.82 -4.34 -0.73
CA LEU A 316 19.99 -3.55 -1.96
C LEU A 316 21.40 -2.99 -2.06
N ILE A 317 21.93 -2.41 -0.98
CA ILE A 317 23.30 -1.84 -0.94
C ILE A 317 24.33 -2.93 -1.29
N GLN A 318 24.23 -4.07 -0.60
CA GLN A 318 25.11 -5.23 -0.88
C GLN A 318 25.04 -5.64 -2.36
N LYS A 319 23.87 -5.72 -2.92
CA LYS A 319 23.67 -6.12 -4.32
C LYS A 319 24.22 -5.07 -5.31
N LEU A 320 24.09 -3.79 -4.99
CA LEU A 320 24.68 -2.71 -5.78
C LEU A 320 26.21 -2.72 -5.70
N GLU A 321 26.80 -3.05 -4.53
CA GLU A 321 28.25 -3.24 -4.37
C GLU A 321 28.75 -4.42 -5.22
N GLU A 322 28.03 -5.53 -5.27
CA GLU A 322 28.31 -6.65 -6.19
C GLU A 322 28.29 -6.20 -7.67
N CYS A 323 27.44 -5.23 -8.01
CA CYS A 323 27.41 -4.63 -9.35
C CYS A 323 28.54 -3.60 -9.59
N GLY A 324 29.44 -3.36 -8.63
CA GLY A 324 30.56 -2.43 -8.73
C GLY A 324 30.21 -0.99 -8.31
N VAL A 325 29.06 -0.75 -7.70
CA VAL A 325 28.64 0.57 -7.21
C VAL A 325 29.33 0.87 -5.88
N ARG A 326 29.72 2.12 -5.64
CA ARG A 326 30.21 2.60 -4.35
C ARG A 326 29.20 3.52 -3.71
N ILE A 327 28.77 3.16 -2.51
CA ILE A 327 27.81 3.92 -1.71
C ILE A 327 28.49 4.29 -0.39
N THR A 328 28.47 5.58 -0.05
CA THR A 328 28.91 6.04 1.26
C THR A 328 27.66 6.22 2.13
N ALA A 329 27.50 5.37 3.15
CA ALA A 329 26.39 5.42 4.09
C ALA A 329 26.78 6.23 5.34
N GLY A 330 25.91 7.19 5.72
CA GLY A 330 25.91 7.87 7.02
C GLY A 330 24.86 7.28 7.95
N THR A 331 24.53 7.96 9.02
CA THR A 331 23.43 7.55 9.94
C THR A 331 22.05 7.79 9.36
N ASP A 332 21.86 8.91 8.68
CA ASP A 332 20.57 9.38 8.12
C ASP A 332 20.69 9.84 6.66
N SER A 333 21.76 9.39 5.99
CA SER A 333 22.09 9.82 4.65
C SER A 333 22.89 8.77 3.87
N MET A 334 22.82 8.85 2.54
CA MET A 334 23.65 8.08 1.61
C MET A 334 24.18 8.97 0.50
N ARG A 335 25.40 8.72 0.03
CA ARG A 335 25.96 9.36 -1.16
C ARG A 335 26.38 8.32 -2.18
N VAL A 336 25.98 8.56 -3.42
CA VAL A 336 26.38 7.79 -4.59
C VAL A 336 27.16 8.71 -5.51
N THR A 337 28.37 8.29 -5.93
CA THR A 337 29.23 9.09 -6.82
C THR A 337 29.35 8.43 -8.18
N ASN A 338 29.71 9.19 -9.19
CA ASN A 338 29.93 8.69 -10.55
C ASN A 338 31.15 7.76 -10.67
N GLY A 339 31.37 7.20 -11.87
CA GLY A 339 32.60 6.42 -12.22
C GLY A 339 32.45 4.91 -12.00
N HIS A 340 31.23 4.39 -11.96
CA HIS A 340 30.97 2.95 -11.84
C HIS A 340 31.06 2.24 -13.18
N GLN A 341 31.76 1.12 -13.21
CA GLN A 341 31.65 0.14 -14.29
C GLN A 341 30.66 -0.94 -13.82
N LEU A 342 29.42 -0.86 -14.29
CA LEU A 342 28.38 -1.76 -13.86
C LEU A 342 28.59 -3.16 -14.44
N VAL A 343 28.62 -4.16 -13.57
CA VAL A 343 28.61 -5.59 -13.92
C VAL A 343 27.30 -6.23 -13.51
N ALA A 344 26.88 -7.24 -14.26
CA ALA A 344 25.66 -7.97 -14.00
C ALA A 344 25.77 -8.80 -12.72
N ALA A 345 24.71 -8.79 -11.91
CA ALA A 345 24.54 -9.68 -10.76
C ALA A 345 23.10 -10.18 -10.70
N ASP A 346 22.92 -11.37 -10.15
CA ASP A 346 21.61 -11.99 -9.99
C ASP A 346 20.90 -11.49 -8.73
N ILE A 347 19.56 -11.41 -8.78
CA ILE A 347 18.74 -11.18 -7.61
C ILE A 347 17.60 -12.20 -7.50
N SER A 348 17.23 -12.48 -6.26
CA SER A 348 16.02 -13.21 -5.90
C SER A 348 15.24 -12.37 -4.88
N THR A 349 13.98 -12.07 -5.17
CA THR A 349 13.17 -11.31 -4.21
C THR A 349 12.75 -12.21 -3.05
N GLU A 350 12.87 -11.67 -1.85
CA GLU A 350 12.52 -12.36 -0.60
C GLU A 350 11.93 -11.36 0.39
N GLU A 351 11.29 -11.88 1.43
CA GLU A 351 10.84 -11.08 2.56
C GLU A 351 12.05 -10.46 3.29
N TYR A 352 11.80 -9.32 3.95
CA TYR A 352 12.86 -8.61 4.67
C TYR A 352 13.57 -9.51 5.72
N PRO A 353 14.93 -9.48 5.79
CA PRO A 353 15.85 -8.54 5.16
C PRO A 353 16.40 -8.96 3.78
N GLY A 354 15.75 -9.89 3.09
CA GLY A 354 16.11 -10.26 1.72
C GLY A 354 15.90 -9.12 0.71
N PHE A 355 16.15 -9.39 -0.58
CA PHE A 355 16.02 -8.36 -1.62
C PHE A 355 14.54 -7.99 -1.81
N PRO A 356 14.14 -6.72 -1.59
CA PRO A 356 12.73 -6.34 -1.59
C PRO A 356 12.12 -6.39 -2.99
N THR A 357 10.98 -7.06 -3.12
CA THR A 357 10.22 -7.12 -4.37
C THR A 357 9.85 -5.72 -4.90
N ASP A 358 9.72 -4.72 -4.02
CA ASP A 358 9.46 -3.31 -4.37
C ASP A 358 10.65 -2.61 -5.06
N MET A 359 11.85 -3.20 -5.07
CA MET A 359 13.02 -2.72 -5.79
C MET A 359 13.34 -3.54 -7.05
N GLN A 360 12.60 -4.62 -7.29
CA GLN A 360 12.86 -5.54 -8.40
C GLN A 360 12.80 -4.84 -9.77
N ALA A 361 11.81 -4.00 -10.02
CA ALA A 361 11.65 -3.30 -11.30
C ALA A 361 12.76 -2.27 -11.55
N GLN A 362 13.14 -1.51 -10.53
CA GLN A 362 14.23 -0.54 -10.60
C GLN A 362 15.58 -1.26 -10.83
N TYR A 363 15.80 -2.38 -10.14
CA TYR A 363 16.97 -3.20 -10.35
C TYR A 363 17.01 -3.81 -11.76
N MET A 364 15.89 -4.24 -12.32
CA MET A 364 15.80 -4.71 -13.70
C MET A 364 16.28 -3.63 -14.69
N THR A 365 15.89 -2.37 -14.46
CA THR A 365 16.39 -1.25 -15.27
C THR A 365 17.90 -1.09 -15.14
N LEU A 366 18.46 -1.20 -13.92
CA LEU A 366 19.92 -1.18 -13.72
C LEU A 366 20.60 -2.32 -14.49
N ALA A 367 20.05 -3.53 -14.41
CA ALA A 367 20.60 -4.70 -15.09
C ALA A 367 20.65 -4.53 -16.61
N THR A 368 19.74 -3.74 -17.23
CA THR A 368 19.84 -3.44 -18.68
C THR A 368 21.09 -2.66 -19.06
N GLN A 369 21.67 -1.91 -18.12
CA GLN A 369 22.88 -1.09 -18.34
C GLN A 369 24.16 -1.72 -17.78
N ALA A 370 24.04 -2.83 -17.06
CA ALA A 370 25.19 -3.57 -16.53
C ALA A 370 25.80 -4.49 -17.60
N GLN A 371 27.13 -4.67 -17.59
CA GLN A 371 27.81 -5.58 -18.51
C GLN A 371 27.60 -7.04 -18.08
N GLY A 372 27.04 -7.86 -18.97
CA GLY A 372 26.81 -9.28 -18.73
C GLY A 372 25.30 -9.66 -18.73
N THR A 373 24.99 -10.72 -18.02
CA THR A 373 23.60 -11.25 -17.94
C THR A 373 23.20 -11.37 -16.48
N SER A 374 22.05 -10.81 -16.11
CA SER A 374 21.45 -10.94 -14.81
C SER A 374 20.23 -11.85 -14.87
N LEU A 375 20.11 -12.77 -13.92
CA LEU A 375 18.91 -13.53 -13.64
C LEU A 375 18.15 -12.86 -12.48
N ILE A 376 16.90 -12.49 -12.74
CA ILE A 376 16.00 -11.90 -11.75
C ILE A 376 14.91 -12.92 -11.44
N THR A 377 14.82 -13.39 -10.19
CA THR A 377 13.79 -14.30 -9.72
C THR A 377 12.82 -13.57 -8.81
N GLU A 378 11.52 -13.57 -9.14
CA GLU A 378 10.45 -12.94 -8.35
C GLU A 378 9.68 -14.01 -7.57
N ASN A 379 9.95 -14.12 -6.27
CA ASN A 379 9.34 -15.15 -5.42
C ASN A 379 8.06 -14.67 -4.71
N ILE A 380 7.86 -13.36 -4.60
CA ILE A 380 6.76 -12.79 -3.81
C ILE A 380 5.46 -12.70 -4.63
N PHE A 381 5.51 -12.13 -5.85
CA PHE A 381 4.32 -11.90 -6.67
C PHE A 381 4.39 -12.59 -8.03
N GLU A 382 3.24 -13.12 -8.49
CA GLU A 382 3.16 -13.92 -9.72
C GLU A 382 3.33 -13.10 -11.01
N ASN A 383 2.80 -11.86 -11.02
CA ASN A 383 2.70 -11.02 -12.23
C ASN A 383 3.52 -9.73 -12.14
N ARG A 384 4.69 -9.79 -11.52
CA ARG A 384 5.43 -8.55 -11.26
C ARG A 384 6.46 -8.17 -12.34
N PHE A 385 6.37 -8.75 -13.53
CA PHE A 385 7.24 -8.43 -14.67
C PHE A 385 6.56 -7.61 -15.79
N MET A 386 5.42 -6.98 -15.53
CA MET A 386 4.70 -6.19 -16.54
C MET A 386 5.52 -5.08 -17.18
N HIS A 387 6.40 -4.44 -16.38
CA HIS A 387 7.33 -3.41 -16.86
C HIS A 387 8.38 -3.91 -17.85
N ALA A 388 8.67 -5.22 -17.87
CA ALA A 388 9.64 -5.80 -18.79
C ALA A 388 9.26 -5.57 -20.26
N GLY A 389 7.96 -5.63 -20.58
CA GLY A 389 7.43 -5.32 -21.92
C GLY A 389 7.67 -3.87 -22.32
N GLU A 390 7.46 -2.93 -21.39
CA GLU A 390 7.68 -1.50 -21.66
C GLU A 390 9.19 -1.18 -21.74
N LEU A 391 10.04 -1.79 -20.92
CA LEU A 391 11.50 -1.68 -21.06
C LEU A 391 11.98 -2.27 -22.41
N ALA A 392 11.39 -3.39 -22.87
CA ALA A 392 11.71 -3.94 -24.18
C ALA A 392 11.30 -2.99 -25.32
N ARG A 393 10.21 -2.23 -25.19
CA ARG A 393 9.85 -1.15 -26.13
C ARG A 393 10.89 -0.03 -26.19
N MET A 394 11.61 0.19 -25.09
CA MET A 394 12.76 1.10 -25.02
C MET A 394 14.08 0.47 -25.50
N GLY A 395 14.05 -0.77 -26.00
CA GLY A 395 15.22 -1.46 -26.54
C GLY A 395 15.91 -2.43 -25.60
N ALA A 396 15.43 -2.64 -24.38
CA ALA A 396 16.04 -3.56 -23.43
C ALA A 396 15.95 -5.03 -23.90
N ASN A 397 17.01 -5.80 -23.70
CA ASN A 397 17.05 -7.23 -24.01
C ASN A 397 16.65 -8.05 -22.76
N ILE A 398 15.35 -8.30 -22.63
CA ILE A 398 14.74 -9.00 -21.50
C ILE A 398 13.93 -10.19 -22.01
N LYS A 399 14.15 -11.36 -21.40
CA LYS A 399 13.30 -12.53 -21.62
C LYS A 399 12.68 -12.97 -20.30
N VAL A 400 11.35 -12.91 -20.22
CA VAL A 400 10.58 -13.36 -19.04
C VAL A 400 10.09 -14.79 -19.27
N ASP A 401 10.22 -15.63 -18.25
CA ASP A 401 9.68 -16.99 -18.19
C ASP A 401 9.14 -17.26 -16.77
N GLY A 402 7.83 -17.20 -16.62
CA GLY A 402 7.14 -17.34 -15.35
C GLY A 402 7.65 -16.35 -14.31
N ARG A 403 8.25 -16.85 -13.25
CA ARG A 403 8.82 -16.05 -12.12
C ARG A 403 10.29 -15.66 -12.34
N ARG A 404 10.82 -15.80 -13.55
CA ARG A 404 12.22 -15.49 -13.86
C ARG A 404 12.30 -14.55 -15.05
N ALA A 405 13.23 -13.64 -14.99
CA ALA A 405 13.60 -12.77 -16.10
C ALA A 405 15.11 -12.81 -16.32
N VAL A 406 15.52 -13.03 -17.57
CA VAL A 406 16.92 -12.95 -17.99
C VAL A 406 17.10 -11.60 -18.67
N VAL A 407 17.95 -10.76 -18.10
CA VAL A 407 18.30 -9.43 -18.62
C VAL A 407 19.73 -9.47 -19.17
N ARG A 408 19.89 -9.15 -20.45
CA ARG A 408 21.21 -9.05 -21.09
C ARG A 408 21.57 -7.58 -21.29
N GLY A 409 22.56 -7.12 -20.59
CA GLY A 409 23.16 -5.79 -20.72
C GLY A 409 24.55 -5.90 -21.35
N ARG A 410 25.21 -4.84 -21.70
CA ARG A 410 24.73 -3.46 -21.72
C ARG A 410 23.94 -3.21 -23.00
N THR A 411 22.69 -2.77 -22.85
CA THR A 411 21.82 -2.47 -23.99
C THR A 411 21.52 -0.96 -24.01
N PRO A 412 21.87 -0.22 -25.07
CA PRO A 412 21.47 1.19 -25.20
C PRO A 412 19.93 1.28 -25.21
N LEU A 413 19.38 2.10 -24.31
CA LEU A 413 17.95 2.40 -24.31
C LEU A 413 17.65 3.59 -25.21
N SER A 414 16.55 3.52 -25.93
CA SER A 414 16.00 4.59 -26.77
C SER A 414 14.67 5.09 -26.22
N SER A 415 14.35 6.32 -26.50
CA SER A 415 13.07 6.92 -26.13
C SER A 415 11.89 6.20 -26.78
N ALA A 416 10.79 6.10 -26.04
CA ALA A 416 9.52 5.54 -26.49
C ALA A 416 8.33 6.18 -25.77
N ALA A 417 7.12 6.00 -26.31
CA ALA A 417 5.90 6.19 -25.54
C ALA A 417 5.63 4.89 -24.77
N VAL A 418 5.59 4.96 -23.42
CA VAL A 418 5.41 3.83 -22.50
C VAL A 418 4.31 4.08 -21.49
N GLN A 419 3.74 3.03 -20.92
CA GLN A 419 2.62 3.14 -19.99
C GLN A 419 2.98 2.58 -18.62
N CYS A 420 2.60 3.30 -17.58
CA CYS A 420 2.65 2.80 -16.21
C CYS A 420 1.59 1.71 -16.00
N SER A 421 1.99 0.58 -15.41
CA SER A 421 1.10 -0.54 -15.06
C SER A 421 0.81 -0.63 -13.56
N ASP A 422 1.77 -0.24 -12.74
CA ASP A 422 1.71 -0.19 -11.29
C ASP A 422 2.76 0.78 -10.74
N LEU A 423 2.72 1.02 -9.42
CA LEU A 423 3.58 2.01 -8.75
C LEU A 423 5.08 1.78 -8.99
N ARG A 424 5.58 0.55 -8.85
CA ARG A 424 7.02 0.25 -8.92
C ARG A 424 7.51 0.09 -10.35
N ALA A 425 6.69 -0.50 -11.22
CA ALA A 425 6.90 -0.48 -12.66
C ALA A 425 7.03 0.96 -13.19
N SER A 426 6.18 1.86 -12.72
CA SER A 426 6.23 3.27 -13.10
C SER A 426 7.56 3.93 -12.74
N ALA A 427 8.07 3.68 -11.53
CA ALA A 427 9.36 4.20 -11.10
C ALA A 427 10.52 3.67 -11.97
N SER A 428 10.50 2.39 -12.34
CA SER A 428 11.52 1.79 -13.23
C SER A 428 11.53 2.44 -14.61
N LEU A 429 10.36 2.78 -15.17
CA LEU A 429 10.25 3.46 -16.46
C LEU A 429 10.77 4.91 -16.40
N VAL A 430 10.51 5.62 -15.28
CA VAL A 430 11.12 6.94 -15.06
C VAL A 430 12.65 6.85 -15.05
N ILE A 431 13.21 5.89 -14.31
CA ILE A 431 14.66 5.69 -14.26
C ILE A 431 15.23 5.32 -15.65
N ALA A 432 14.54 4.44 -16.39
CA ALA A 432 14.92 4.07 -17.75
C ALA A 432 14.94 5.28 -18.69
N ALA A 433 13.92 6.15 -18.59
CA ALA A 433 13.83 7.37 -19.38
C ALA A 433 14.95 8.38 -19.11
N LEU A 434 15.51 8.41 -17.88
CA LEU A 434 16.65 9.29 -17.55
C LEU A 434 17.94 8.94 -18.30
N VAL A 435 18.06 7.69 -18.79
CA VAL A 435 19.26 7.21 -19.51
C VAL A 435 19.00 6.85 -20.97
N ALA A 436 17.73 6.86 -21.40
CA ALA A 436 17.36 6.61 -22.78
C ALA A 436 17.79 7.75 -23.70
N ASP A 437 18.19 7.43 -24.92
CA ASP A 437 18.46 8.43 -25.94
C ASP A 437 17.13 9.03 -26.47
N GLY A 438 17.00 10.36 -26.41
CA GLY A 438 15.82 11.09 -26.87
C GLY A 438 14.83 11.46 -25.76
N GLU A 439 13.56 11.70 -26.14
CA GLU A 439 12.49 12.13 -25.26
C GLU A 439 11.44 11.02 -25.07
N THR A 440 11.33 10.49 -23.86
CA THR A 440 10.37 9.44 -23.47
C THR A 440 9.09 10.07 -22.93
N ILE A 441 7.94 9.55 -23.35
CA ILE A 441 6.62 9.94 -22.85
C ILE A 441 6.06 8.79 -22.01
N ILE A 442 5.72 9.09 -20.75
CA ILE A 442 5.18 8.10 -19.81
C ILE A 442 3.73 8.46 -19.51
N ASP A 443 2.82 7.56 -19.89
CA ASP A 443 1.39 7.68 -19.63
C ASP A 443 0.98 7.03 -18.29
N ARG A 444 -0.23 7.36 -17.80
CA ARG A 444 -0.84 6.82 -16.57
C ARG A 444 -0.01 7.10 -15.31
N VAL A 445 0.53 8.30 -15.21
CA VAL A 445 1.41 8.70 -14.10
C VAL A 445 0.72 8.69 -12.73
N TYR A 446 -0.62 8.60 -12.68
CA TYR A 446 -1.36 8.42 -11.45
C TYR A 446 -0.92 7.18 -10.64
N HIS A 447 -0.29 6.19 -11.28
CA HIS A 447 0.31 5.06 -10.57
C HIS A 447 1.52 5.47 -9.74
N ILE A 448 2.34 6.40 -10.25
CA ILE A 448 3.53 6.91 -9.55
C ILE A 448 3.12 7.80 -8.38
N ASP A 449 2.08 8.62 -8.55
CA ASP A 449 1.56 9.55 -7.54
C ASP A 449 1.00 8.85 -6.30
N ARG A 450 0.77 7.53 -6.39
CA ARG A 450 0.34 6.71 -5.25
C ARG A 450 1.42 6.55 -4.19
N GLY A 451 2.70 6.70 -4.51
CA GLY A 451 3.75 6.42 -3.55
C GLY A 451 5.06 7.16 -3.73
N TYR A 452 5.19 8.04 -4.73
CA TYR A 452 6.34 8.93 -4.88
C TYR A 452 5.87 10.38 -4.82
N GLU A 453 6.33 11.07 -3.80
CA GLU A 453 5.98 12.47 -3.59
C GLU A 453 6.71 13.35 -4.58
N ARG A 454 5.98 13.91 -5.55
CA ARG A 454 6.47 14.87 -6.55
C ARG A 454 7.81 14.46 -7.16
N ILE A 455 7.90 13.23 -7.64
CA ILE A 455 9.14 12.66 -8.15
C ILE A 455 9.77 13.53 -9.24
N GLU A 456 8.94 14.14 -10.10
CA GLU A 456 9.40 15.05 -11.16
C GLU A 456 10.07 16.31 -10.61
N GLU A 457 9.56 16.88 -9.52
CA GLU A 457 10.16 18.06 -8.88
C GLU A 457 11.51 17.69 -8.23
N LYS A 458 11.57 16.55 -7.53
CA LYS A 458 12.81 16.05 -6.91
C LYS A 458 13.88 15.77 -7.96
N LEU A 459 13.53 15.07 -9.04
CA LEU A 459 14.45 14.77 -10.16
C LEU A 459 14.90 16.05 -10.88
N LYS A 460 13.98 16.97 -11.15
CA LYS A 460 14.29 18.27 -11.75
C LYS A 460 15.24 19.08 -10.88
N GLY A 461 15.05 19.03 -9.55
CA GLY A 461 15.90 19.73 -8.58
C GLY A 461 17.36 19.27 -8.58
N VAL A 462 17.66 18.08 -9.11
CA VAL A 462 19.01 17.51 -9.23
C VAL A 462 19.49 17.35 -10.68
N GLY A 463 18.84 18.03 -11.64
CA GLY A 463 19.35 18.18 -13.00
C GLY A 463 18.64 17.35 -14.07
N ALA A 464 17.61 16.55 -13.73
CA ALA A 464 16.84 15.84 -14.74
C ALA A 464 16.04 16.81 -15.65
N GLN A 465 15.99 16.51 -16.94
CA GLN A 465 15.07 17.17 -17.86
C GLN A 465 13.72 16.43 -17.86
N ILE A 466 12.87 16.80 -16.95
CA ILE A 466 11.56 16.18 -16.73
C ILE A 466 10.49 17.25 -16.59
N ARG A 467 9.32 17.00 -17.19
CA ARG A 467 8.13 17.85 -17.05
C ARG A 467 6.87 17.00 -16.99
N ARG A 468 5.90 17.44 -16.21
CA ARG A 468 4.54 16.90 -16.21
C ARG A 468 3.70 17.73 -17.17
N ILE A 469 2.94 17.08 -18.03
CA ILE A 469 1.98 17.70 -18.91
C ILE A 469 0.61 17.12 -18.64
N GLY A 470 -0.38 17.99 -18.36
CA GLY A 470 -1.80 17.61 -18.28
C GLY A 470 -2.42 17.61 -19.67
N GLU A 471 -3.19 16.62 -20.00
CA GLU A 471 -4.02 16.61 -21.20
C GLU A 471 -5.34 17.32 -20.87
N ILE A 472 -5.55 18.53 -21.41
CA ILE A 472 -6.84 19.21 -21.34
C ILE A 472 -7.78 18.45 -22.28
N LEU A 473 -8.63 17.56 -21.72
CA LEU A 473 -9.71 16.97 -22.51
C LEU A 473 -10.65 18.09 -22.95
N PRO A 474 -10.97 18.19 -24.26
CA PRO A 474 -12.04 19.09 -24.70
C PRO A 474 -13.31 18.70 -23.94
N ARG A 475 -13.95 19.67 -23.27
CA ARG A 475 -15.25 19.46 -22.62
C ARG A 475 -16.16 18.79 -23.66
N ARG A 476 -16.59 17.55 -23.38
CA ARG A 476 -17.68 16.94 -24.15
C ARG A 476 -18.83 17.95 -24.15
N ALA A 477 -19.16 18.50 -25.33
CA ALA A 477 -20.32 19.30 -25.47
C ALA A 477 -21.50 18.52 -24.88
N ALA A 478 -22.19 19.14 -23.92
CA ALA A 478 -23.38 18.56 -23.33
C ALA A 478 -24.31 18.18 -24.51
N ALA A 479 -24.71 16.90 -24.57
CA ALA A 479 -25.68 16.46 -25.54
C ALA A 479 -26.93 17.35 -25.39
N PRO A 480 -27.53 17.85 -26.49
CA PRO A 480 -28.73 18.65 -26.39
C PRO A 480 -29.81 17.83 -25.70
N SER A 481 -30.36 18.37 -24.61
CA SER A 481 -31.53 17.81 -23.93
C SER A 481 -32.67 17.72 -24.94
N VAL A 482 -33.03 16.50 -25.34
CA VAL A 482 -34.26 16.26 -26.06
C VAL A 482 -35.39 16.50 -25.05
N VAL A 483 -36.01 17.66 -25.15
CA VAL A 483 -37.31 17.96 -24.52
C VAL A 483 -38.35 17.24 -25.38
N ALA A 484 -39.00 16.24 -24.78
CA ALA A 484 -40.28 15.69 -25.28
C ALA A 484 -41.35 15.90 -24.22
#